data_e06e2eefdff6648a26075363cc596ecf
#
_entry.id   e06e2eefdff6648a26075363cc596ecf
#
_cell.length_a   1.000
_cell.length_b   1.000
_cell.length_c   1.000
_cell.angle_alpha   90.00
_cell.angle_beta   90.00
_cell.angle_gamma   90.00
#
_symmetry.space_group_name_H-M   'P 1'
#
loop_
_entity.id
_entity.type
_entity.pdbx_description
1 polymer ?
#
loop_
_entity_poly.entity_id
_entity_poly.type
_entity_poly.pdbx_seq_one_letter_code
_entity_poly.pdbx_strand_id
1 'polypeptide(L)'
;ALTHPNASTPLGAMIRQVEFTLRPRRRGMHLVTDEIAAQLGELPETGLLHLFLQHTSAALTLNENADPDVRSDLDAVFDHLVREREPYYTHTLEGDDDMPAHAKSTLAGVSLTIPVTRHRLNLGTWQGVYLCEFRNEACGRHIVATLIG
;
A
#
# COMPACT_ATOMS: atom_id res chain seq x y z
N ALA A 1 -43.62 -20.68 0.17
CA ALA A 1 -42.38 -21.27 0.67
C ALA A 1 -41.28 -20.25 0.49
N LEU A 2 -40.78 -19.76 1.57
CA LEU A 2 -39.59 -18.93 1.58
C LEU A 2 -38.43 -19.79 1.10
N THR A 3 -38.07 -19.64 -0.15
CA THR A 3 -36.80 -20.17 -0.61
C THR A 3 -35.74 -19.37 0.10
N HIS A 4 -35.16 -19.91 1.15
CA HIS A 4 -33.95 -19.38 1.68
C HIS A 4 -32.93 -19.29 0.54
N PRO A 5 -32.22 -18.17 0.42
CA PRO A 5 -31.12 -18.12 -0.52
C PRO A 5 -30.31 -19.39 -0.29
N ASN A 6 -30.07 -20.07 -1.33
CA ASN A 6 -29.49 -21.40 -1.33
C ASN A 6 -28.31 -21.46 -0.35
N ALA A 7 -28.49 -22.19 0.75
CA ALA A 7 -27.44 -22.41 1.74
C ALA A 7 -26.17 -23.01 1.12
N SER A 8 -26.23 -23.43 -0.14
CA SER A 8 -25.09 -23.94 -0.91
C SER A 8 -24.29 -22.85 -1.61
N THR A 9 -24.76 -21.57 -1.65
CA THR A 9 -23.89 -20.47 -2.11
C THR A 9 -22.99 -20.12 -0.94
N PRO A 10 -21.72 -20.50 -0.97
CA PRO A 10 -20.85 -20.22 0.16
C PRO A 10 -20.71 -18.73 0.29
N LEU A 11 -21.14 -18.19 1.43
CA LEU A 11 -20.81 -16.82 1.80
C LEU A 11 -19.29 -16.68 1.86
N GLY A 12 -18.75 -15.68 1.18
CA GLY A 12 -17.32 -15.50 1.09
C GLY A 12 -16.65 -16.60 0.27
N ALA A 13 -17.35 -17.15 -0.71
CA ALA A 13 -16.84 -18.20 -1.57
C ALA A 13 -15.59 -17.81 -2.33
N MET A 14 -15.31 -16.51 -2.46
CA MET A 14 -14.12 -16.06 -3.14
C MET A 14 -13.15 -15.42 -2.15
N ILE A 15 -12.06 -16.14 -1.94
CA ILE A 15 -10.83 -15.58 -1.37
C ILE A 15 -9.75 -15.83 -2.40
N ARG A 16 -9.14 -14.77 -2.90
CA ARG A 16 -8.09 -14.89 -3.91
C ARG A 16 -6.89 -14.05 -3.48
N GLN A 17 -5.71 -14.64 -3.55
CA GLN A 17 -4.47 -13.94 -3.28
C GLN A 17 -3.62 -13.87 -4.53
N VAL A 18 -3.00 -12.71 -4.73
CA VAL A 18 -2.03 -12.46 -5.79
C VAL A 18 -0.81 -11.83 -5.16
N GLU A 19 0.36 -12.37 -5.47
CA GLU A 19 1.63 -11.79 -5.04
C GLU A 19 2.34 -11.19 -6.25
N PHE A 20 2.87 -10.01 -6.09
CA PHE A 20 3.58 -9.32 -7.15
C PHE A 20 4.59 -8.32 -6.58
N THR A 21 5.52 -7.91 -7.42
CA THR A 21 6.55 -6.95 -7.06
C THR A 21 6.34 -5.65 -7.82
N LEU A 22 6.18 -4.56 -7.08
CA LEU A 22 6.18 -3.23 -7.66
C LEU A 22 7.60 -2.92 -8.17
N ARG A 23 7.68 -2.27 -9.33
CA ARG A 23 8.98 -1.91 -9.89
C ARG A 23 9.78 -1.03 -8.92
N PRO A 24 11.12 -1.12 -8.93
CA PRO A 24 11.97 -0.26 -8.12
C PRO A 24 11.73 1.22 -8.42
N ARG A 25 11.73 2.02 -7.36
CA ARG A 25 11.54 3.47 -7.44
C ARG A 25 12.52 4.18 -6.52
N ARG A 26 12.77 5.43 -6.80
CA ARG A 26 13.55 6.31 -5.93
C ARG A 26 12.78 6.61 -4.65
N ARG A 27 13.47 7.09 -3.64
CA ARG A 27 12.83 7.60 -2.43
C ARG A 27 11.78 8.65 -2.79
N GLY A 28 10.62 8.55 -2.17
CA GLY A 28 9.50 9.45 -2.39
C GLY A 28 8.15 8.74 -2.34
N MET A 29 7.13 9.51 -2.63
CA MET A 29 5.73 9.07 -2.62
C MET A 29 5.29 8.78 -4.05
N HIS A 30 4.90 7.55 -4.33
CA HIS A 30 4.59 7.09 -5.68
C HIS A 30 3.18 6.55 -5.78
N LEU A 31 2.37 7.11 -6.69
CA LEU A 31 1.06 6.55 -7.00
C LEU A 31 1.22 5.20 -7.70
N VAL A 32 0.60 4.18 -7.16
CA VAL A 32 0.68 2.80 -7.65
C VAL A 32 -0.69 2.16 -7.88
N THR A 33 -1.76 2.94 -7.82
CA THR A 33 -3.13 2.44 -7.96
C THR A 33 -3.30 1.59 -9.21
N ASP A 34 -2.90 2.11 -10.37
CA ASP A 34 -3.10 1.41 -11.65
C ASP A 34 -2.21 0.18 -11.78
N GLU A 35 -0.97 0.26 -11.28
CA GLU A 35 -0.05 -0.86 -11.29
C GLU A 35 -0.58 -2.02 -10.43
N ILE A 36 -1.16 -1.71 -9.27
CA ILE A 36 -1.79 -2.72 -8.41
C ILE A 36 -3.05 -3.25 -9.07
N ALA A 37 -3.93 -2.38 -9.56
CA ALA A 37 -5.18 -2.80 -10.19
C ALA A 37 -4.95 -3.75 -11.36
N ALA A 38 -3.90 -3.53 -12.14
CA ALA A 38 -3.53 -4.40 -13.26
C ALA A 38 -3.19 -5.82 -12.83
N GLN A 39 -2.81 -6.04 -11.58
CA GLN A 39 -2.46 -7.36 -11.04
C GLN A 39 -3.68 -8.13 -10.49
N LEU A 40 -4.80 -7.46 -10.26
CA LEU A 40 -5.91 -8.03 -9.49
C LEU A 40 -6.88 -8.84 -10.35
N GLY A 41 -6.93 -8.58 -11.65
CA GLY A 41 -7.94 -9.16 -12.52
C GLY A 41 -9.34 -8.67 -12.17
N GLU A 42 -10.34 -9.53 -12.36
CA GLU A 42 -11.73 -9.20 -12.10
C GLU A 42 -12.03 -9.06 -10.61
N LEU A 43 -12.69 -7.97 -10.23
CA LEU A 43 -13.06 -7.69 -8.86
C LEU A 43 -14.49 -8.21 -8.58
N PRO A 44 -14.76 -8.64 -7.33
CA PRO A 44 -16.12 -9.04 -6.94
C PRO A 44 -17.07 -7.84 -6.99
N GLU A 45 -18.38 -8.12 -7.02
CA GLU A 45 -19.38 -7.06 -6.92
C GLU A 45 -19.27 -6.29 -5.61
N THR A 46 -19.08 -7.01 -4.51
CA THR A 46 -18.92 -6.44 -3.16
C THR A 46 -17.87 -7.23 -2.42
N GLY A 47 -16.96 -6.55 -1.76
CA GLY A 47 -15.93 -7.22 -0.99
C GLY A 47 -14.87 -6.27 -0.45
N LEU A 48 -13.71 -6.82 -0.18
CA LEU A 48 -12.57 -6.10 0.34
C LEU A 48 -11.32 -6.47 -0.43
N LEU A 49 -10.48 -5.48 -0.67
CA LEU A 49 -9.10 -5.69 -1.08
C LEU A 49 -8.20 -5.36 0.11
N HIS A 50 -7.40 -6.32 0.53
CA HIS A 50 -6.35 -6.11 1.50
C HIS A 50 -4.99 -6.15 0.80
N LEU A 51 -4.20 -5.11 1.01
CA LEU A 51 -2.82 -5.00 0.50
C LEU A 51 -1.86 -5.09 1.67
N PHE A 52 -0.86 -5.93 1.53
CA PHE A 52 0.17 -6.12 2.54
C PHE A 52 1.55 -6.02 1.91
N LEU A 53 2.35 -5.08 2.40
CA LEU A 53 3.72 -4.85 1.95
C LEU A 53 4.69 -5.62 2.83
N GLN A 54 5.46 -6.52 2.23
CA GLN A 54 6.37 -7.41 2.95
C GLN A 54 7.77 -6.81 3.14
N HIS A 55 7.83 -5.57 3.61
CA HIS A 55 9.08 -4.83 3.80
C HIS A 55 9.05 -3.98 5.06
N THR A 56 10.22 -3.60 5.53
CA THR A 56 10.41 -2.83 6.76
C THR A 56 10.92 -1.40 6.53
N SER A 57 11.10 -1.00 5.27
CA SER A 57 11.69 0.31 4.91
C SER A 57 10.90 1.03 3.83
N ALA A 58 9.64 0.67 3.68
CA ALA A 58 8.66 1.30 2.81
C ALA A 58 7.29 1.19 3.45
N ALA A 59 6.29 1.84 2.88
CA ALA A 59 4.92 1.82 3.41
C ALA A 59 3.89 1.91 2.29
N LEU A 60 2.64 1.62 2.64
CA LEU A 60 1.47 1.87 1.80
C LEU A 60 0.58 2.89 2.48
N THR A 61 0.02 3.81 1.72
CA THR A 61 -0.98 4.74 2.22
C THR A 61 -1.98 5.13 1.14
N LEU A 62 -3.07 5.76 1.55
CA LEU A 62 -4.06 6.37 0.66
C LEU A 62 -3.99 7.88 0.83
N ASN A 63 -3.81 8.61 -0.25
CA ASN A 63 -3.81 10.06 -0.22
C ASN A 63 -4.10 10.65 -1.61
N GLU A 64 -3.91 11.92 -1.76
CA GLU A 64 -4.25 12.74 -2.92
C GLU A 64 -3.68 12.18 -4.22
N ASN A 65 -4.56 11.91 -5.17
CA ASN A 65 -4.18 11.32 -6.46
C ASN A 65 -3.96 12.34 -7.58
N ALA A 66 -4.23 13.61 -7.36
CA ALA A 66 -4.22 14.63 -8.43
C ALA A 66 -3.03 15.57 -8.33
N ASP A 67 -2.90 16.31 -7.24
CA ASP A 67 -1.88 17.35 -7.08
C ASP A 67 -0.51 16.74 -6.70
N PRO A 68 0.50 16.83 -7.59
CA PRO A 68 1.83 16.31 -7.29
C PRO A 68 2.52 17.05 -6.13
N ASP A 69 2.10 18.26 -5.79
CA ASP A 69 2.67 19.01 -4.67
C ASP A 69 2.38 18.31 -3.34
N VAL A 70 1.25 17.62 -3.21
CA VAL A 70 0.96 16.83 -2.01
C VAL A 70 2.00 15.72 -1.81
N ARG A 71 2.44 15.08 -2.89
CA ARG A 71 3.49 14.04 -2.82
C ARG A 71 4.82 14.61 -2.37
N SER A 72 5.19 15.72 -2.94
CA SER A 72 6.42 16.45 -2.61
C SER A 72 6.40 16.92 -1.15
N ASP A 73 5.28 17.48 -0.71
CA ASP A 73 5.12 17.96 0.67
C ASP A 73 5.13 16.81 1.68
N LEU A 74 4.46 15.70 1.38
CA LEU A 74 4.46 14.52 2.27
C LEU A 74 5.87 13.96 2.44
N ASP A 75 6.63 13.86 1.36
CA ASP A 75 8.02 13.41 1.43
C ASP A 75 8.85 14.34 2.35
N ALA A 76 8.71 15.64 2.18
CA ALA A 76 9.38 16.63 3.03
C ALA A 76 8.92 16.54 4.50
N VAL A 77 7.63 16.35 4.74
CA VAL A 77 7.09 16.17 6.10
C VAL A 77 7.73 14.97 6.78
N PHE A 78 7.80 13.84 6.09
CA PHE A 78 8.45 12.63 6.65
C PHE A 78 9.93 12.87 6.96
N ASP A 79 10.64 13.57 6.09
CA ASP A 79 12.06 13.88 6.30
C ASP A 79 12.29 14.79 7.51
N HIS A 80 11.36 15.70 7.77
CA HIS A 80 11.40 16.57 8.94
C HIS A 80 11.02 15.86 10.23
N LEU A 81 10.07 14.92 10.16
CA LEU A 81 9.65 14.13 11.32
C LEU A 81 10.70 13.11 11.75
N VAL A 82 11.35 12.48 10.78
CA VAL A 82 12.34 11.43 11.02
C VAL A 82 13.61 11.78 10.27
N ARG A 83 14.57 12.33 10.99
CA ARG A 83 15.83 12.82 10.42
C ARG A 83 16.86 11.73 10.33
N GLU A 84 17.76 11.87 9.36
CA GLU A 84 18.95 11.05 9.25
C GLU A 84 19.96 11.42 10.34
N ARG A 85 20.84 10.48 10.67
CA ARG A 85 22.01 10.70 11.53
C ARG A 85 21.68 11.24 12.92
N GLU A 86 20.53 10.88 13.47
CA GLU A 86 20.25 11.22 14.86
C GLU A 86 21.22 10.50 15.80
N PRO A 87 21.76 11.19 16.81
CA PRO A 87 22.83 10.61 17.65
C PRO A 87 22.37 9.41 18.48
N TYR A 88 21.07 9.22 18.66
CA TYR A 88 20.53 8.05 19.38
C TYR A 88 20.34 6.82 18.51
N TYR A 89 20.55 6.89 17.20
CA TYR A 89 20.47 5.71 16.33
C TYR A 89 21.66 4.77 16.58
N THR A 90 21.35 3.48 16.69
CA THR A 90 22.36 2.42 16.77
C THR A 90 22.46 1.59 15.51
N HIS A 91 21.39 1.57 14.68
CA HIS A 91 21.36 0.90 13.41
C HIS A 91 21.90 1.80 12.31
N THR A 92 23.22 1.75 12.08
CA THR A 92 23.92 2.75 11.26
C THR A 92 24.77 2.19 10.13
N LEU A 93 24.79 0.86 9.95
CA LEU A 93 25.74 0.24 9.01
C LEU A 93 25.19 0.09 7.58
N GLU A 94 23.91 0.37 7.35
CA GLU A 94 23.26 0.16 6.05
C GLU A 94 22.96 1.47 5.31
N GLY A 95 23.58 2.55 5.70
CA GLY A 95 23.38 3.88 5.11
C GLY A 95 22.56 4.79 6.02
N ASP A 96 22.68 6.10 5.81
CA ASP A 96 22.06 7.12 6.65
C ASP A 96 20.52 7.12 6.50
N ASP A 97 20.02 6.65 5.36
CA ASP A 97 18.59 6.59 5.07
C ASP A 97 17.89 5.37 5.69
N ASP A 98 18.62 4.35 6.17
CA ASP A 98 18.01 3.08 6.53
C ASP A 98 17.22 3.15 7.85
N MET A 99 17.81 3.62 8.92
CA MET A 99 17.06 3.73 10.18
C MET A 99 15.88 4.69 10.07
N PRO A 100 15.99 5.87 9.45
CA PRO A 100 14.83 6.70 9.16
C PRO A 100 13.76 5.97 8.35
N ALA A 101 14.14 5.17 7.37
CA ALA A 101 13.20 4.39 6.57
C ALA A 101 12.39 3.41 7.42
N HIS A 102 13.04 2.73 8.37
CA HIS A 102 12.34 1.83 9.31
C HIS A 102 11.34 2.59 10.19
N ALA A 103 11.72 3.74 10.71
CA ALA A 103 10.84 4.56 11.54
C ALA A 103 9.65 5.10 10.72
N LYS A 104 9.90 5.61 9.52
CA LYS A 104 8.84 6.09 8.61
C LYS A 104 7.88 4.98 8.22
N SER A 105 8.40 3.79 7.92
CA SER A 105 7.59 2.59 7.64
C SER A 105 6.65 2.26 8.81
N THR A 106 7.17 2.33 10.03
CA THR A 106 6.40 2.10 11.25
C THR A 106 5.29 3.14 11.43
N LEU A 107 5.56 4.39 11.12
CA LEU A 107 4.59 5.48 11.23
C LEU A 107 3.49 5.39 10.17
N ALA A 108 3.85 5.11 8.94
CA ALA A 108 2.91 5.09 7.82
C ALA A 108 2.14 3.77 7.68
N GLY A 109 2.77 2.66 8.03
CA GLY A 109 2.16 1.34 8.00
C GLY A 109 2.39 0.59 6.70
N VAL A 110 2.12 -0.72 6.75
CA VAL A 110 2.43 -1.64 5.65
C VAL A 110 1.19 -2.30 5.04
N SER A 111 0.00 -1.95 5.51
CA SER A 111 -1.22 -2.57 5.01
C SER A 111 -2.33 -1.56 4.80
N LEU A 112 -3.19 -1.88 3.84
CA LEU A 112 -4.39 -1.12 3.53
C LEU A 112 -5.55 -2.08 3.31
N THR A 113 -6.75 -1.65 3.67
CA THR A 113 -7.97 -2.34 3.29
C THR A 113 -8.86 -1.36 2.53
N ILE A 114 -9.27 -1.74 1.33
CA ILE A 114 -10.07 -0.91 0.44
C ILE A 114 -11.38 -1.65 0.13
N PRO A 115 -12.54 -1.05 0.34
CA PRO A 115 -13.80 -1.65 -0.07
C PRO A 115 -13.85 -1.83 -1.58
N VAL A 116 -14.46 -2.94 -2.01
CA VAL A 116 -14.80 -3.19 -3.41
C VAL A 116 -16.32 -3.10 -3.53
N THR A 117 -16.80 -2.27 -4.43
CA THR A 117 -18.22 -2.02 -4.64
C THR A 117 -18.47 -1.94 -6.15
N ARG A 118 -19.46 -2.70 -6.61
CA ARG A 118 -19.82 -2.74 -8.04
C ARG A 118 -18.62 -3.03 -8.94
N HIS A 119 -17.82 -4.03 -8.55
CA HIS A 119 -16.64 -4.50 -9.29
C HIS A 119 -15.51 -3.44 -9.39
N ARG A 120 -15.47 -2.48 -8.49
CA ARG A 120 -14.45 -1.42 -8.49
C ARG A 120 -13.90 -1.19 -7.09
N LEU A 121 -12.66 -0.73 -7.01
CA LEU A 121 -12.12 -0.19 -5.78
C LEU A 121 -12.90 1.06 -5.41
N ASN A 122 -13.57 1.04 -4.27
CA ASN A 122 -14.41 2.14 -3.81
C ASN A 122 -13.58 3.19 -3.09
N LEU A 123 -12.66 3.78 -3.83
CA LEU A 123 -11.86 4.91 -3.37
C LEU A 123 -12.66 6.21 -3.46
N GLY A 124 -12.37 7.14 -2.56
CA GLY A 124 -12.83 8.51 -2.73
C GLY A 124 -12.25 9.13 -4.01
N THR A 125 -12.92 10.15 -4.53
CA THR A 125 -12.52 10.82 -5.79
C THR A 125 -11.05 11.22 -5.82
N TRP A 126 -10.53 11.67 -4.69
CA TRP A 126 -9.17 12.16 -4.57
C TRP A 126 -8.18 11.16 -3.96
N GLN A 127 -8.63 9.95 -3.68
CA GLN A 127 -7.76 8.92 -3.12
C GLN A 127 -7.05 8.11 -4.20
N GLY A 128 -5.78 7.86 -3.98
CA GLY A 128 -5.00 6.87 -4.71
C GLY A 128 -4.14 6.08 -3.75
N VAL A 129 -3.69 4.93 -4.19
CA VAL A 129 -2.77 4.08 -3.42
C VAL A 129 -1.35 4.56 -3.67
N TYR A 130 -0.63 4.79 -2.59
CA TYR A 130 0.78 5.19 -2.61
C TYR A 130 1.68 4.10 -2.11
N LEU A 131 2.78 3.88 -2.84
CA LEU A 131 3.99 3.30 -2.28
C LEU A 131 4.83 4.45 -1.72
N CYS A 132 5.09 4.40 -0.43
CA CYS A 132 6.03 5.30 0.23
C CYS A 132 7.39 4.61 0.24
N GLU A 133 8.28 5.00 -0.65
CA GLU A 133 9.64 4.46 -0.71
C GLU A 133 10.55 5.33 0.15
N PHE A 134 11.10 4.75 1.22
CA PHE A 134 11.90 5.50 2.18
C PHE A 134 13.41 5.27 2.03
N ARG A 135 13.82 4.36 1.14
CA ARG A 135 15.22 4.15 0.81
C ARG A 135 15.61 4.94 -0.44
N ASN A 136 16.82 5.45 -0.47
CA ASN A 136 17.38 6.13 -1.63
C ASN A 136 17.51 5.18 -2.83
N GLU A 137 17.94 3.95 -2.55
CA GLU A 137 18.06 2.88 -3.51
C GLU A 137 17.44 1.61 -2.93
N ALA A 138 16.46 1.06 -3.62
CA ALA A 138 15.79 -0.16 -3.21
C ALA A 138 15.49 -1.03 -4.41
N CYS A 139 15.45 -2.33 -4.16
CA CYS A 139 14.84 -3.27 -5.09
C CYS A 139 13.33 -3.06 -5.14
N GLY A 140 12.67 -3.75 -6.07
CA GLY A 140 11.20 -3.75 -6.12
C GLY A 140 10.57 -4.18 -4.80
N ARG A 141 9.39 -3.64 -4.52
CA ARG A 141 8.66 -3.91 -3.27
C ARG A 141 7.59 -4.96 -3.50
N HIS A 142 7.59 -5.98 -2.66
CA HIS A 142 6.69 -7.13 -2.78
C HIS A 142 5.40 -6.90 -2.01
N ILE A 143 4.27 -7.18 -2.69
CA ILE A 143 2.93 -7.02 -2.13
C ILE A 143 2.19 -8.35 -2.21
N VAL A 144 1.48 -8.66 -1.14
CA VAL A 144 0.44 -9.69 -1.12
C VAL A 144 -0.91 -8.99 -1.14
N ALA A 145 -1.67 -9.20 -2.20
CA ALA A 145 -3.02 -8.66 -2.35
C ALA A 145 -4.04 -9.79 -2.13
N THR A 146 -4.97 -9.57 -1.21
CA THR A 146 -6.03 -10.53 -0.90
C THR A 146 -7.38 -9.90 -1.20
N LEU A 147 -8.15 -10.54 -2.07
CA LEU A 147 -9.53 -10.19 -2.38
C LEU A 147 -10.47 -11.13 -1.66
N ILE A 148 -11.43 -10.56 -0.97
CA ILE A 148 -12.50 -11.26 -0.27
C ILE A 148 -13.83 -10.75 -0.81
N GLY A 149 -14.66 -11.67 -1.27
CA GLY A 149 -15.97 -11.25 -1.77
C GLY A 149 -16.82 -12.33 -2.41
#